data_e70e96f5fa0d38d4ef66cc1b96773299
#
_entry.id   e70e96f5fa0d38d4ef66cc1b96773299
#
_cell.length_a   1.000
_cell.length_b   1.000
_cell.length_c   1.000
_cell.angle_alpha   90.00
_cell.angle_beta   90.00
_cell.angle_gamma   90.00
#
_symmetry.space_group_name_H-M   'P 1'
#
loop_
_entity.id
_entity.type
_entity.pdbx_description
1 polymer ?
#
loop_
_entity_poly.entity_id
_entity_poly.type
_entity_poly.pdbx_seq_one_letter_code
_entity_poly.pdbx_strand_id
1 'polypeptide(L)'
;LIMKKILYPFFFLAISFSACNDGPSNGDTFTGDGPAIPVINYHVVNALPHDTSFFTEGLEFYKGQLFESSGGDLEVSPFPSAVGVVDMQTGKNDIKIELDKSKYFGEGITFFNDKLYVLTWKSRIGFVYDATTFKKIREFPLPSAEGWGMTHDSASLIMSDGSSNLYYLSPETLGLQKVVSVKDHNGPVANINELEYINGYIYANQWLTSYILKID
;
A
#
# COMPACT_ATOMS: atom_id res chain seq x y z
N LEU A 1 14.86 -49.87 57.66
CA LEU A 1 15.27 -48.70 56.89
C LEU A 1 14.42 -47.51 57.30
N ILE A 2 15.00 -46.57 58.03
CA ILE A 2 14.32 -45.45 58.68
C ILE A 2 14.36 -44.27 57.66
N MET A 3 13.19 -43.88 57.19
CA MET A 3 13.06 -42.65 56.36
C MET A 3 12.83 -41.45 57.30
N LYS A 4 13.81 -40.54 57.32
CA LYS A 4 13.66 -39.22 57.95
C LYS A 4 12.88 -38.28 56.99
N LYS A 5 11.72 -37.83 57.44
CA LYS A 5 10.98 -36.74 56.85
C LYS A 5 11.70 -35.42 57.16
N ILE A 6 12.17 -34.72 56.13
CA ILE A 6 12.70 -33.38 56.27
C ILE A 6 11.54 -32.41 55.93
N LEU A 7 11.17 -31.62 56.97
CA LEU A 7 10.15 -30.58 56.88
C LEU A 7 10.87 -29.28 56.45
N TYR A 8 10.56 -28.74 55.26
CA TYR A 8 11.02 -27.42 54.88
C TYR A 8 10.01 -26.36 55.30
N PRO A 9 10.42 -25.28 55.97
CA PRO A 9 9.53 -24.18 56.29
C PRO A 9 9.26 -23.36 55.04
N PHE A 10 8.00 -23.21 54.68
CA PHE A 10 7.54 -22.29 53.65
C PHE A 10 7.68 -20.86 54.17
N PHE A 11 8.63 -20.10 53.60
CA PHE A 11 8.72 -18.67 53.83
C PHE A 11 7.74 -17.98 52.85
N PHE A 12 6.65 -17.46 53.39
CA PHE A 12 5.76 -16.57 52.64
C PHE A 12 6.42 -15.20 52.52
N LEU A 13 6.97 -14.90 51.37
CA LEU A 13 7.43 -13.55 51.01
C LEU A 13 6.20 -12.76 50.56
N ALA A 14 5.67 -11.90 51.43
CA ALA A 14 4.65 -10.93 51.05
C ALA A 14 5.29 -9.84 50.17
N ILE A 15 5.10 -9.94 48.87
CA ILE A 15 5.44 -8.89 47.91
C ILE A 15 4.30 -7.86 47.94
N SER A 16 4.51 -6.74 48.62
CA SER A 16 3.65 -5.57 48.54
C SER A 16 3.85 -4.93 47.17
N PHE A 17 2.87 -5.11 46.30
CA PHE A 17 2.78 -4.30 45.07
C PHE A 17 2.39 -2.87 45.48
N SER A 18 3.36 -1.96 45.49
CA SER A 18 3.06 -0.53 45.38
C SER A 18 2.48 -0.30 44.02
N ALA A 19 1.16 -0.14 43.93
CA ALA A 19 0.52 0.39 42.75
C ALA A 19 0.99 1.85 42.59
N CYS A 20 1.92 2.10 41.69
CA CYS A 20 2.11 3.44 41.16
C CYS A 20 0.78 3.83 40.53
N ASN A 21 0.12 4.79 41.13
CA ASN A 21 -1.04 5.44 40.53
C ASN A 21 -0.49 6.40 39.48
N ASP A 22 -0.18 5.86 38.28
CA ASP A 22 0.02 6.70 37.09
C ASP A 22 -1.33 7.35 36.86
N GLY A 23 -1.37 8.67 37.04
CA GLY A 23 -2.51 9.48 36.65
C GLY A 23 -2.82 9.23 35.18
N PRO A 24 -4.03 9.53 34.71
CA PRO A 24 -4.43 9.25 33.35
C PRO A 24 -3.40 9.88 32.42
N SER A 25 -2.63 9.02 31.71
CA SER A 25 -1.90 9.47 30.54
C SER A 25 -2.98 10.10 29.64
N ASN A 26 -2.78 11.35 29.28
CA ASN A 26 -3.51 11.96 28.16
C ASN A 26 -3.12 11.18 26.89
N GLY A 27 -3.62 9.96 26.77
CA GLY A 27 -3.80 9.36 25.49
C GLY A 27 -4.82 10.26 24.80
N ASP A 28 -4.45 10.87 23.69
CA ASP A 28 -5.37 11.56 22.82
C ASP A 28 -6.49 10.58 22.48
N THR A 29 -7.55 10.57 23.32
CA THR A 29 -8.81 9.95 22.93
C THR A 29 -9.34 10.83 21.81
N PHE A 30 -9.15 10.34 20.57
CA PHE A 30 -9.76 10.94 19.42
C PHE A 30 -11.27 10.89 19.62
N THR A 31 -11.82 11.99 20.15
CA THR A 31 -13.27 12.20 20.21
C THR A 31 -13.66 12.66 18.84
N GLY A 32 -14.43 11.91 18.10
CA GLY A 32 -14.84 12.20 16.73
C GLY A 32 -15.66 13.47 16.52
N ASP A 33 -15.21 14.58 17.14
CA ASP A 33 -15.91 15.88 17.17
C ASP A 33 -15.60 16.78 15.96
N GLY A 34 -14.85 16.27 14.97
CA GLY A 34 -14.64 16.97 13.69
C GLY A 34 -15.90 16.93 12.81
N PRO A 35 -16.06 17.89 11.89
CA PRO A 35 -17.15 17.84 10.93
C PRO A 35 -17.05 16.55 10.10
N ALA A 36 -18.19 15.89 9.88
CA ALA A 36 -18.26 14.69 9.06
C ALA A 36 -17.69 14.96 7.66
N ILE A 37 -16.89 14.03 7.15
CA ILE A 37 -16.34 14.14 5.80
C ILE A 37 -17.48 14.15 4.79
N PRO A 38 -17.48 15.09 3.82
CA PRO A 38 -18.52 15.14 2.81
C PRO A 38 -18.42 13.93 1.88
N VAL A 39 -19.57 13.31 1.59
CA VAL A 39 -19.69 12.30 0.54
C VAL A 39 -19.88 13.01 -0.79
N ILE A 40 -18.98 12.74 -1.73
CA ILE A 40 -19.07 13.26 -3.10
C ILE A 40 -19.81 12.21 -3.94
N ASN A 41 -20.92 12.63 -4.54
CA ASN A 41 -21.66 11.78 -5.47
C ASN A 41 -20.94 11.69 -6.80
N TYR A 42 -20.94 10.51 -7.40
CA TYR A 42 -20.42 10.27 -8.74
C TYR A 42 -21.45 9.53 -9.60
N HIS A 43 -21.23 9.55 -10.90
CA HIS A 43 -21.96 8.70 -11.85
C HIS A 43 -20.96 8.08 -12.84
N VAL A 44 -21.23 6.83 -13.22
CA VAL A 44 -20.42 6.13 -14.22
C VAL A 44 -20.70 6.73 -15.59
N VAL A 45 -19.68 7.28 -16.23
CA VAL A 45 -19.75 7.87 -17.57
C VAL A 45 -19.62 6.79 -18.63
N ASN A 46 -18.72 5.82 -18.41
CA ASN A 46 -18.48 4.71 -19.32
C ASN A 46 -17.95 3.49 -18.56
N ALA A 47 -18.11 2.31 -19.15
CA ALA A 47 -17.50 1.07 -18.67
C ALA A 47 -16.74 0.44 -19.85
N LEU A 48 -15.48 0.08 -19.61
CA LEU A 48 -14.61 -0.54 -20.58
C LEU A 48 -14.51 -2.04 -20.31
N PRO A 49 -14.29 -2.89 -21.33
CA PRO A 49 -14.01 -4.29 -21.11
C PRO A 49 -12.69 -4.47 -20.34
N HIS A 50 -12.60 -5.54 -19.59
CA HIS A 50 -11.41 -5.90 -18.80
C HIS A 50 -10.98 -7.34 -19.09
N ASP A 51 -9.67 -7.58 -19.11
CA ASP A 51 -9.09 -8.91 -19.25
C ASP A 51 -9.18 -9.68 -17.94
N THR A 52 -10.10 -10.63 -17.86
CA THR A 52 -10.30 -11.44 -16.65
C THR A 52 -9.12 -12.36 -16.30
N SER A 53 -8.08 -12.39 -17.13
CA SER A 53 -6.82 -13.08 -16.81
C SER A 53 -5.81 -12.18 -16.09
N PHE A 54 -6.16 -10.90 -15.81
CA PHE A 54 -5.40 -9.97 -15.00
C PHE A 54 -6.11 -9.73 -13.67
N PHE A 55 -5.34 -9.60 -12.62
CA PHE A 55 -5.81 -9.18 -11.29
C PHE A 55 -5.23 -7.78 -11.02
N THR A 56 -6.05 -6.77 -11.30
CA THR A 56 -5.62 -5.36 -11.29
C THR A 56 -5.14 -4.91 -9.93
N GLU A 57 -3.90 -4.43 -9.87
CA GLU A 57 -3.30 -3.84 -8.68
C GLU A 57 -2.84 -2.38 -8.90
N GLY A 58 -2.76 -1.94 -10.15
CA GLY A 58 -2.47 -0.55 -10.49
C GLY A 58 -2.93 -0.23 -11.90
N LEU A 59 -3.37 1.00 -12.10
CA LEU A 59 -3.82 1.55 -13.39
C LEU A 59 -3.23 2.95 -13.55
N GLU A 60 -2.65 3.25 -14.71
CA GLU A 60 -2.18 4.60 -15.01
C GLU A 60 -2.22 4.90 -16.49
N PHE A 61 -2.62 6.13 -16.82
CA PHE A 61 -2.49 6.66 -18.17
C PHE A 61 -1.10 7.27 -18.40
N TYR A 62 -0.37 6.74 -19.38
CA TYR A 62 0.91 7.29 -19.80
C TYR A 62 0.97 7.46 -21.31
N LYS A 63 1.28 8.67 -21.79
CA LYS A 63 1.35 9.02 -23.24
C LYS A 63 0.13 8.55 -24.05
N GLY A 64 -1.06 8.65 -23.45
CA GLY A 64 -2.34 8.30 -24.10
C GLY A 64 -2.68 6.81 -24.12
N GLN A 65 -1.90 5.97 -23.46
CA GLN A 65 -2.17 4.55 -23.28
C GLN A 65 -2.51 4.26 -21.82
N LEU A 66 -3.44 3.36 -21.59
CA LEU A 66 -3.75 2.84 -20.26
C LEU A 66 -2.83 1.66 -19.96
N PHE A 67 -2.08 1.74 -18.87
CA PHE A 67 -1.28 0.67 -18.34
C PHE A 67 -1.97 0.04 -17.15
N GLU A 68 -1.83 -1.28 -17.02
CA GLU A 68 -2.34 -2.05 -15.91
C GLU A 68 -1.23 -2.93 -15.35
N SER A 69 -1.09 -2.95 -14.03
CA SER A 69 -0.32 -3.98 -13.33
C SER A 69 -1.23 -5.04 -12.76
N SER A 70 -0.76 -6.28 -12.79
CA SER A 70 -1.44 -7.45 -12.27
C SER A 70 -0.60 -8.11 -11.20
N GLY A 71 -1.26 -8.48 -10.10
CA GLY A 71 -0.68 -9.27 -9.02
C GLY A 71 -0.94 -10.76 -9.21
N GLY A 72 0.12 -11.55 -9.11
CA GLY A 72 0.03 -12.99 -9.17
C GLY A 72 1.17 -13.68 -8.46
N ASP A 73 0.90 -14.84 -7.87
CA ASP A 73 1.89 -15.71 -7.26
C ASP A 73 1.53 -17.20 -7.48
N LEU A 74 2.30 -18.08 -6.87
CA LEU A 74 2.07 -19.53 -7.01
C LEU A 74 1.07 -20.09 -6.00
N GLU A 75 0.69 -19.33 -4.97
CA GLU A 75 -0.07 -19.83 -3.83
C GLU A 75 -1.50 -19.29 -3.79
N VAL A 76 -1.67 -17.98 -3.90
CA VAL A 76 -2.96 -17.30 -3.65
C VAL A 76 -3.58 -16.69 -4.91
N SER A 77 -2.80 -16.45 -5.96
CA SER A 77 -3.29 -15.81 -7.18
C SER A 77 -2.73 -16.49 -8.45
N PRO A 78 -3.57 -17.12 -9.26
CA PRO A 78 -3.11 -17.79 -10.47
C PRO A 78 -2.72 -16.84 -11.60
N PHE A 79 -2.99 -15.55 -11.43
CA PHE A 79 -2.79 -14.52 -12.45
C PHE A 79 -1.30 -14.25 -12.72
N PRO A 80 -0.94 -13.61 -13.84
CA PRO A 80 0.42 -13.16 -14.07
C PRO A 80 0.78 -12.06 -13.09
N SER A 81 2.04 -11.99 -12.69
CA SER A 81 2.62 -10.81 -12.06
C SER A 81 3.28 -10.00 -13.16
N ALA A 82 2.60 -8.99 -13.68
CA ALA A 82 2.97 -8.36 -14.94
C ALA A 82 2.51 -6.90 -15.03
N VAL A 83 3.07 -6.16 -16.00
CA VAL A 83 2.55 -4.85 -16.42
C VAL A 83 2.29 -4.92 -17.92
N GLY A 84 1.11 -4.50 -18.34
CA GLY A 84 0.68 -4.47 -19.72
C GLY A 84 0.05 -3.16 -20.15
N VAL A 85 -0.10 -2.99 -21.46
CA VAL A 85 -0.90 -1.94 -22.09
C VAL A 85 -2.29 -2.48 -22.38
N VAL A 86 -3.31 -1.84 -21.88
CA VAL A 86 -4.71 -2.23 -22.06
C VAL A 86 -5.21 -1.77 -23.43
N ASP A 87 -5.68 -2.69 -24.25
CA ASP A 87 -6.53 -2.36 -25.38
C ASP A 87 -7.93 -2.01 -24.85
N MET A 88 -8.26 -0.73 -24.83
CA MET A 88 -9.53 -0.24 -24.28
C MET A 88 -10.79 -0.69 -25.07
N GLN A 89 -10.64 -1.25 -26.28
CA GLN A 89 -11.76 -1.80 -27.04
C GLN A 89 -12.06 -3.25 -26.67
N THR A 90 -11.03 -4.04 -26.38
CA THR A 90 -11.15 -5.46 -26.12
C THR A 90 -10.91 -5.82 -24.64
N GLY A 91 -10.33 -4.92 -23.88
CA GLY A 91 -9.88 -5.14 -22.50
C GLY A 91 -8.57 -5.92 -22.37
N LYS A 92 -8.04 -6.46 -23.46
CA LYS A 92 -6.85 -7.32 -23.42
C LYS A 92 -5.58 -6.54 -23.12
N ASN A 93 -4.68 -7.19 -22.38
CA ASN A 93 -3.39 -6.66 -22.02
C ASN A 93 -2.29 -7.13 -23.01
N ASP A 94 -1.54 -6.17 -23.55
CA ASP A 94 -0.26 -6.42 -24.24
C ASP A 94 0.86 -6.32 -23.20
N ILE A 95 1.34 -7.47 -22.72
CA ILE A 95 2.31 -7.57 -21.62
C ILE A 95 3.65 -6.96 -22.07
N LYS A 96 4.14 -5.99 -21.31
CA LYS A 96 5.43 -5.31 -21.51
C LYS A 96 6.49 -5.77 -20.53
N ILE A 97 6.08 -6.11 -19.30
CA ILE A 97 6.95 -6.57 -18.23
C ILE A 97 6.28 -7.77 -17.59
N GLU A 98 7.06 -8.82 -17.36
CA GLU A 98 6.66 -9.98 -16.59
C GLU A 98 7.62 -10.12 -15.40
N LEU A 99 7.08 -10.23 -14.20
CA LEU A 99 7.82 -10.47 -12.97
C LEU A 99 7.87 -11.98 -12.69
N ASP A 100 8.95 -12.43 -12.05
CA ASP A 100 9.05 -13.79 -11.54
C ASP A 100 8.02 -13.98 -10.40
N LYS A 101 6.83 -14.49 -10.73
CA LYS A 101 5.73 -14.67 -9.78
C LYS A 101 6.03 -15.68 -8.67
N SER A 102 7.13 -16.43 -8.76
CA SER A 102 7.62 -17.26 -7.64
C SER A 102 8.26 -16.42 -6.52
N LYS A 103 8.53 -15.14 -6.78
CA LYS A 103 9.22 -14.22 -5.86
C LYS A 103 8.48 -12.90 -5.65
N TYR A 104 7.76 -12.45 -6.68
CA TYR A 104 7.22 -11.08 -6.71
C TYR A 104 5.76 -11.09 -7.11
N PHE A 105 4.93 -10.60 -6.24
CA PHE A 105 3.56 -10.24 -6.54
C PHE A 105 3.56 -8.75 -6.95
N GLY A 106 3.22 -8.44 -8.21
CA GLY A 106 3.17 -7.08 -8.74
C GLY A 106 2.04 -6.29 -8.10
N GLU A 107 2.30 -5.03 -7.83
CA GLU A 107 1.38 -4.10 -7.19
C GLU A 107 1.32 -2.77 -7.98
N GLY A 108 1.05 -1.66 -7.32
CA GLY A 108 0.91 -0.35 -7.93
C GLY A 108 2.06 0.07 -8.83
N ILE A 109 1.73 0.85 -9.85
CA ILE A 109 2.67 1.38 -10.84
C ILE A 109 2.55 2.90 -10.94
N THR A 110 3.63 3.57 -11.35
CA THR A 110 3.56 4.95 -11.80
C THR A 110 4.66 5.30 -12.79
N PHE A 111 4.34 6.20 -13.74
CA PHE A 111 5.31 6.73 -14.70
C PHE A 111 5.76 8.12 -14.29
N PHE A 112 7.07 8.29 -14.09
CA PHE A 112 7.64 9.59 -13.76
C PHE A 112 9.04 9.75 -14.36
N ASN A 113 9.31 10.91 -15.00
CA ASN A 113 10.61 11.21 -15.61
C ASN A 113 11.14 10.11 -16.53
N ASP A 114 10.32 9.69 -17.52
CA ASP A 114 10.62 8.62 -18.48
C ASP A 114 11.03 7.28 -17.85
N LYS A 115 10.56 7.03 -16.65
CA LYS A 115 10.72 5.76 -15.93
C LYS A 115 9.35 5.24 -15.52
N LEU A 116 9.23 3.91 -15.48
CA LEU A 116 8.13 3.20 -14.88
C LEU A 116 8.60 2.60 -13.55
N TYR A 117 7.88 2.89 -12.50
CA TYR A 117 8.09 2.32 -11.18
C TYR A 117 7.03 1.26 -10.93
N VAL A 118 7.43 0.14 -10.36
CA VAL A 118 6.54 -1.00 -10.07
C VAL A 118 6.80 -1.44 -8.63
N LEU A 119 5.75 -1.48 -7.83
CA LEU A 119 5.83 -2.01 -6.46
C LEU A 119 5.63 -3.51 -6.43
N THR A 120 5.98 -4.12 -5.31
CA THR A 120 5.66 -5.52 -4.99
C THR A 120 5.06 -5.61 -3.59
N TRP A 121 4.17 -6.58 -3.39
CA TRP A 121 3.46 -6.75 -2.13
C TRP A 121 4.39 -6.95 -0.92
N LYS A 122 4.85 -8.17 -0.69
CA LYS A 122 5.61 -8.55 0.53
C LYS A 122 7.11 -8.70 0.33
N SER A 123 7.60 -8.52 -0.90
CA SER A 123 9.03 -8.71 -1.20
C SER A 123 9.90 -7.56 -0.70
N ARG A 124 9.31 -6.43 -0.27
CA ARG A 124 9.99 -5.21 0.19
C ARG A 124 10.91 -4.60 -0.87
N ILE A 125 10.60 -4.84 -2.13
CA ILE A 125 11.38 -4.39 -3.28
C ILE A 125 10.42 -3.72 -4.27
N GLY A 126 10.85 -2.61 -4.85
CA GLY A 126 10.28 -2.02 -6.05
C GLY A 126 11.26 -2.09 -7.21
N PHE A 127 10.76 -1.96 -8.41
CA PHE A 127 11.53 -1.98 -9.64
C PHE A 127 11.42 -0.65 -10.39
N VAL A 128 12.50 -0.29 -11.07
CA VAL A 128 12.52 0.83 -12.00
C VAL A 128 12.84 0.30 -13.39
N TYR A 129 11.99 0.66 -14.34
CA TYR A 129 12.15 0.34 -15.75
C TYR A 129 12.26 1.62 -16.58
N ASP A 130 12.90 1.52 -17.72
CA ASP A 130 12.82 2.55 -18.78
C ASP A 130 11.41 2.54 -19.37
N ALA A 131 10.74 3.68 -19.39
CA ALA A 131 9.34 3.79 -19.81
C ALA A 131 9.09 3.57 -21.33
N THR A 132 10.15 3.49 -22.13
CA THR A 132 10.04 3.29 -23.58
C THR A 132 10.39 1.86 -23.96
N THR A 133 11.47 1.34 -23.40
CA THR A 133 12.01 0.02 -23.77
C THR A 133 11.56 -1.08 -22.82
N PHE A 134 10.98 -0.71 -21.67
CA PHE A 134 10.58 -1.60 -20.57
C PHE A 134 11.73 -2.47 -20.04
N LYS A 135 12.96 -2.05 -20.26
CA LYS A 135 14.14 -2.72 -19.70
C LYS A 135 14.33 -2.30 -18.24
N LYS A 136 14.57 -3.29 -17.37
CA LYS A 136 14.86 -3.04 -15.96
C LYS A 136 16.13 -2.20 -15.82
N ILE A 137 16.03 -1.10 -15.08
CA ILE A 137 17.16 -0.20 -14.76
C ILE A 137 17.76 -0.61 -13.43
N ARG A 138 16.93 -0.75 -12.38
CA ARG A 138 17.38 -1.11 -11.02
C ARG A 138 16.22 -1.61 -10.16
N GLU A 139 16.58 -2.12 -9.00
CA GLU A 139 15.70 -2.41 -7.87
C GLU A 139 15.91 -1.36 -6.77
N PHE A 140 14.92 -1.23 -5.88
CA PHE A 140 15.03 -0.38 -4.70
C PHE A 140 14.27 -0.98 -3.52
N PRO A 141 14.76 -0.79 -2.28
CA PRO A 141 14.05 -1.23 -1.09
C PRO A 141 12.84 -0.34 -0.83
N LEU A 142 11.72 -0.94 -0.45
CA LEU A 142 10.56 -0.18 0.03
C LEU A 142 10.77 0.26 1.48
N PRO A 143 10.27 1.45 1.88
CA PRO A 143 10.37 1.93 3.25
C PRO A 143 9.43 1.21 4.22
N SER A 144 8.46 0.46 3.71
CA SER A 144 7.44 -0.30 4.43
C SER A 144 7.62 -1.80 4.25
N ALA A 145 6.83 -2.59 4.97
CA ALA A 145 6.82 -4.04 4.84
C ALA A 145 6.17 -4.52 3.54
N GLU A 146 5.20 -3.76 3.05
CA GLU A 146 4.42 -4.05 1.85
C GLU A 146 4.39 -2.82 0.94
N GLY A 147 4.27 -3.02 -0.36
CA GLY A 147 3.96 -1.98 -1.33
C GLY A 147 2.59 -2.28 -1.92
N TRP A 148 1.71 -1.27 -2.00
CA TRP A 148 0.37 -1.38 -2.55
C TRP A 148 0.21 -0.42 -3.74
N GLY A 149 -0.50 0.70 -3.59
CA GLY A 149 -0.66 1.66 -4.67
C GLY A 149 0.54 2.59 -4.86
N MET A 150 0.68 3.15 -6.05
CA MET A 150 1.73 4.11 -6.35
C MET A 150 1.25 5.19 -7.31
N THR A 151 1.57 6.44 -6.99
CA THR A 151 1.38 7.59 -7.87
C THR A 151 2.54 8.57 -7.71
N HIS A 152 2.46 9.74 -8.32
CA HIS A 152 3.44 10.82 -8.14
C HIS A 152 2.76 12.19 -8.16
N ASP A 153 3.35 13.14 -7.45
CA ASP A 153 3.11 14.58 -7.68
C ASP A 153 4.19 15.15 -8.61
N SER A 154 4.37 16.47 -8.65
CA SER A 154 5.39 17.10 -9.50
C SER A 154 6.83 16.89 -9.00
N ALA A 155 7.04 16.37 -7.80
CA ALA A 155 8.34 16.33 -7.11
C ALA A 155 8.68 14.99 -6.49
N SER A 156 7.69 14.18 -6.12
CA SER A 156 7.85 12.95 -5.33
C SER A 156 7.09 11.79 -5.94
N LEU A 157 7.61 10.61 -5.77
CA LEU A 157 6.83 9.38 -5.87
C LEU A 157 6.08 9.18 -4.55
N ILE A 158 4.84 8.70 -4.63
CA ILE A 158 3.97 8.51 -3.46
C ILE A 158 3.46 7.08 -3.48
N MET A 159 3.63 6.35 -2.37
CA MET A 159 3.14 4.98 -2.26
C MET A 159 2.30 4.77 -1.00
N SER A 160 1.40 3.81 -1.07
CA SER A 160 0.63 3.24 0.04
C SER A 160 1.19 1.86 0.44
N ASP A 161 0.78 1.36 1.61
CA ASP A 161 1.16 0.05 2.14
C ASP A 161 -0.02 -0.65 2.85
N GLY A 162 -1.25 -0.23 2.58
CA GLY A 162 -2.45 -0.74 3.23
C GLY A 162 -2.70 -0.18 4.64
N SER A 163 -1.78 0.58 5.22
CA SER A 163 -2.03 1.35 6.45
C SER A 163 -2.73 2.68 6.13
N SER A 164 -2.73 3.59 7.09
CA SER A 164 -3.14 4.98 6.88
C SER A 164 -2.03 5.87 6.37
N ASN A 165 -0.84 5.34 6.09
CA ASN A 165 0.31 6.13 5.72
C ASN A 165 0.50 6.22 4.21
N LEU A 166 0.90 7.40 3.75
CA LEU A 166 1.43 7.64 2.42
C LEU A 166 2.92 7.98 2.55
N TYR A 167 3.74 7.28 1.80
CA TYR A 167 5.20 7.41 1.82
C TYR A 167 5.65 8.20 0.61
N TYR A 168 6.30 9.33 0.83
CA TYR A 168 6.85 10.17 -0.23
C TYR A 168 8.33 9.84 -0.43
N LEU A 169 8.69 9.46 -1.65
CA LEU A 169 10.05 9.06 -2.01
C LEU A 169 10.67 10.07 -2.98
N SER A 170 11.97 10.29 -2.87
CA SER A 170 12.73 11.03 -3.88
C SER A 170 12.81 10.22 -5.18
N PRO A 171 12.43 10.76 -6.34
CA PRO A 171 12.54 10.04 -7.61
C PRO A 171 14.00 9.79 -8.04
N GLU A 172 14.98 10.59 -7.56
CA GLU A 172 16.40 10.42 -7.87
C GLU A 172 17.02 9.31 -7.04
N THR A 173 16.83 9.37 -5.71
CA THR A 173 17.50 8.45 -4.77
C THR A 173 16.64 7.25 -4.39
N LEU A 174 15.31 7.34 -4.53
CA LEU A 174 14.29 6.43 -4.04
C LEU A 174 14.28 6.30 -2.50
N GLY A 175 14.94 7.25 -1.84
CA GLY A 175 14.93 7.36 -0.39
C GLY A 175 13.65 8.01 0.12
N LEU A 176 13.22 7.59 1.31
CA LEU A 176 12.08 8.17 2.01
C LEU A 176 12.33 9.63 2.34
N GLN A 177 11.40 10.52 1.97
CA GLN A 177 11.44 11.95 2.27
C GLN A 177 10.53 12.30 3.46
N LYS A 178 9.29 11.80 3.44
CA LYS A 178 8.31 12.00 4.51
C LYS A 178 7.27 10.89 4.52
N VAL A 179 6.58 10.75 5.64
CA VAL A 179 5.37 9.94 5.79
C VAL A 179 4.24 10.84 6.22
N VAL A 180 3.08 10.72 5.59
CA VAL A 180 1.87 11.45 5.92
C VAL A 180 0.79 10.45 6.31
N SER A 181 0.19 10.62 7.49
CA SER A 181 -0.93 9.78 7.90
C SER A 181 -2.25 10.41 7.49
N VAL A 182 -3.02 9.68 6.70
CA VAL A 182 -4.37 10.08 6.28
C VAL A 182 -5.34 9.84 7.43
N LYS A 183 -6.15 10.85 7.70
CA LYS A 183 -7.12 10.82 8.81
C LYS A 183 -8.44 11.41 8.36
N ASP A 184 -9.51 10.94 8.96
CA ASP A 184 -10.83 11.55 8.91
C ASP A 184 -11.27 12.00 10.31
N HIS A 185 -12.53 12.38 10.46
CA HIS A 185 -13.12 12.78 11.74
C HIS A 185 -13.20 11.63 12.76
N ASN A 186 -13.00 10.38 12.35
CA ASN A 186 -12.98 9.20 13.22
C ASN A 186 -11.57 8.73 13.52
N GLY A 187 -10.54 9.32 12.91
CA GLY A 187 -9.13 8.93 13.11
C GLY A 187 -8.42 8.48 11.84
N PRO A 188 -7.35 7.70 11.98
CA PRO A 188 -6.58 7.20 10.83
C PRO A 188 -7.42 6.33 9.90
N VAL A 189 -7.34 6.57 8.59
CA VAL A 189 -8.03 5.82 7.55
C VAL A 189 -7.09 4.77 6.97
N ALA A 190 -7.29 3.50 7.32
CA ALA A 190 -6.50 2.38 6.83
C ALA A 190 -7.05 1.78 5.53
N ASN A 191 -6.34 0.79 5.00
CA ASN A 191 -6.63 0.08 3.76
C ASN A 191 -6.57 0.99 2.52
N ILE A 192 -5.72 2.02 2.57
CA ILE A 192 -5.44 2.85 1.39
C ILE A 192 -4.65 1.99 0.41
N ASN A 193 -5.21 1.81 -0.80
CA ASN A 193 -4.63 0.91 -1.79
C ASN A 193 -4.13 1.70 -3.01
N GLU A 194 -4.68 1.47 -4.16
CA GLU A 194 -4.26 2.08 -5.41
C GLU A 194 -4.45 3.61 -5.38
N LEU A 195 -3.53 4.35 -5.99
CA LEU A 195 -3.42 5.80 -5.87
C LEU A 195 -3.38 6.49 -7.23
N GLU A 196 -4.10 7.62 -7.33
CA GLU A 196 -4.01 8.54 -8.46
C GLU A 196 -3.90 9.99 -8.00
N TYR A 197 -2.89 10.72 -8.49
CA TYR A 197 -2.74 12.16 -8.21
C TYR A 197 -3.37 13.00 -9.29
N ILE A 198 -4.48 13.67 -8.96
CA ILE A 198 -5.27 14.46 -9.91
C ILE A 198 -5.55 15.85 -9.34
N ASN A 199 -5.05 16.88 -10.03
CA ASN A 199 -5.33 18.29 -9.71
C ASN A 199 -5.08 18.69 -8.24
N GLY A 200 -3.98 18.20 -7.67
CA GLY A 200 -3.57 18.55 -6.31
C GLY A 200 -4.12 17.64 -5.21
N TYR A 201 -4.89 16.62 -5.58
CA TYR A 201 -5.47 15.65 -4.64
C TYR A 201 -5.01 14.23 -4.99
N ILE A 202 -4.89 13.38 -3.97
CA ILE A 202 -4.70 11.95 -4.17
C ILE A 202 -6.07 11.27 -4.10
N TYR A 203 -6.40 10.50 -5.10
CA TYR A 203 -7.55 9.62 -5.09
C TYR A 203 -7.07 8.20 -4.82
N ALA A 204 -7.75 7.49 -3.93
CA ALA A 204 -7.39 6.12 -3.57
C ALA A 204 -8.63 5.25 -3.41
N ASN A 205 -8.59 4.01 -3.88
CA ASN A 205 -9.58 3.06 -3.44
C ASN A 205 -9.23 2.60 -2.01
N GLN A 206 -10.26 2.42 -1.19
CA GLN A 206 -10.12 1.82 0.12
C GLN A 206 -10.42 0.32 0.01
N TRP A 207 -9.39 -0.51 0.15
CA TRP A 207 -9.50 -1.96 0.02
C TRP A 207 -10.56 -2.55 0.95
N LEU A 208 -11.28 -3.57 0.49
CA LEU A 208 -12.44 -4.20 1.13
C LEU A 208 -13.67 -3.29 1.31
N THR A 209 -13.71 -2.15 0.65
CA THR A 209 -14.89 -1.28 0.62
C THR A 209 -15.24 -0.87 -0.82
N SER A 210 -16.31 -0.13 -0.99
CA SER A 210 -16.67 0.52 -2.26
C SER A 210 -16.31 2.01 -2.29
N TYR A 211 -15.49 2.47 -1.36
CA TYR A 211 -15.13 3.88 -1.27
C TYR A 211 -13.91 4.21 -2.14
N ILE A 212 -13.99 5.39 -2.76
CA ILE A 212 -12.84 6.11 -3.30
C ILE A 212 -12.64 7.32 -2.41
N LEU A 213 -11.46 7.41 -1.82
CA LEU A 213 -11.06 8.52 -0.97
C LEU A 213 -10.54 9.65 -1.86
N LYS A 214 -10.85 10.89 -1.50
CA LYS A 214 -10.20 12.09 -2.01
C LYS A 214 -9.42 12.71 -0.87
N ILE A 215 -8.10 12.70 -0.98
CA ILE A 215 -7.15 13.08 0.05
C ILE A 215 -6.48 14.40 -0.39
N ASP A 216 -6.44 15.40 0.50
CA ASP A 216 -5.83 16.72 0.32
C ASP A 216 -4.43 16.83 0.96
#